data_d059c748ad82e09e07f4f1bd193a440b
#
_entry.id   d059c748ad82e09e07f4f1bd193a440b
#
_cell.length_a   1.000
_cell.length_b   1.000
_cell.length_c   1.000
_cell.angle_alpha   90.00
_cell.angle_beta   90.00
_cell.angle_gamma   90.00
#
_symmetry.space_group_name_H-M   'P 1'
#
loop_
_entity.id
_entity.type
_entity.pdbx_description
1 polymer ?
#
loop_
_entity_poly.entity_id
_entity_poly.type
_entity_poly.pdbx_seq_one_letter_code
_entity_poly.pdbx_strand_id
1 'polypeptide(L)'
;MIKTGTSGKWLLLAVLPIALAGALTGCSREEAVSFSQDVKPIIDKNCLACHKEGGEGFEASGFSMLTYDDLMKGTKFGPMIISGDSAGSNMIVLMEGRADPSISMPHGSMDPVRKADIETLRLWVDQGAKNN
;
A
#
# COMPACT_ATOMS: atom_id res chain seq x y z
N MET A 1 54.94 74.43 13.41
CA MET A 1 53.77 74.57 12.51
C MET A 1 53.18 73.15 12.29
N ILE A 2 52.03 72.94 12.81
CA ILE A 2 51.39 71.65 12.98
C ILE A 2 50.38 71.45 11.83
N LYS A 3 50.43 70.32 11.13
CA LYS A 3 49.32 69.91 10.27
C LYS A 3 48.91 68.49 10.60
N THR A 4 47.76 68.37 11.19
CA THR A 4 47.00 67.17 11.48
C THR A 4 46.33 66.68 10.22
N GLY A 5 46.58 65.45 9.86
CA GLY A 5 45.85 64.71 8.80
C GLY A 5 45.01 63.59 9.39
N THR A 6 43.73 63.80 9.43
CA THR A 6 42.73 62.76 9.88
C THR A 6 42.46 61.80 8.76
N SER A 7 42.84 60.55 9.01
CA SER A 7 42.56 59.40 8.11
C SER A 7 41.23 58.78 8.50
N GLY A 8 40.20 59.05 7.71
CA GLY A 8 38.88 58.41 7.87
C GLY A 8 38.89 56.96 7.38
N LYS A 9 38.72 56.03 8.30
CA LYS A 9 38.49 54.60 7.95
C LYS A 9 37.05 54.43 7.54
N TRP A 10 36.84 54.15 6.30
CA TRP A 10 35.55 53.73 5.77
C TRP A 10 35.33 52.24 6.08
N LEU A 11 34.42 51.93 7.01
CA LEU A 11 33.94 50.58 7.28
C LEU A 11 32.93 50.19 6.18
N LEU A 12 33.38 49.36 5.25
CA LEU A 12 32.50 48.72 4.30
C LEU A 12 31.78 47.57 5.03
N LEU A 13 30.51 47.79 5.40
CA LEU A 13 29.60 46.74 5.86
C LEU A 13 29.23 45.87 4.65
N ALA A 14 29.85 44.70 4.56
CA ALA A 14 29.47 43.68 3.62
C ALA A 14 28.15 43.03 4.10
N VAL A 15 27.06 43.39 3.44
CA VAL A 15 25.75 42.71 3.63
C VAL A 15 25.80 41.39 2.88
N LEU A 16 25.89 40.29 3.63
CA LEU A 16 25.82 38.94 3.08
C LEU A 16 24.34 38.61 2.83
N PRO A 17 23.93 38.25 1.59
CA PRO A 17 22.58 37.76 1.37
C PRO A 17 22.46 36.35 1.94
N ILE A 18 21.64 36.16 2.97
CA ILE A 18 21.23 34.88 3.45
C ILE A 18 20.28 34.27 2.40
N ALA A 19 20.82 33.39 1.58
CA ALA A 19 20.02 32.59 0.68
C ALA A 19 19.19 31.59 1.52
N LEU A 20 17.92 31.92 1.74
CA LEU A 20 16.93 31.03 2.35
C LEU A 20 16.66 29.87 1.37
N ALA A 21 17.45 28.79 1.48
CA ALA A 21 17.22 27.59 0.75
C ALA A 21 15.95 26.93 1.35
N GLY A 22 14.80 27.20 0.74
CA GLY A 22 13.54 26.54 1.05
C GLY A 22 13.69 25.06 0.75
N ALA A 23 13.77 24.22 1.77
CA ALA A 23 13.64 22.78 1.65
C ALA A 23 12.22 22.48 1.17
N LEU A 24 12.05 22.24 -0.13
CA LEU A 24 10.86 21.61 -0.68
C LEU A 24 10.85 20.16 -0.17
N THR A 25 10.27 19.93 1.00
CA THR A 25 9.86 18.61 1.43
C THR A 25 8.74 18.17 0.49
N GLY A 26 9.13 17.54 -0.61
CA GLY A 26 8.20 16.87 -1.49
C GLY A 26 7.54 15.75 -0.68
N CYS A 27 6.27 15.92 -0.31
CA CYS A 27 5.43 14.80 0.07
C CYS A 27 5.37 13.91 -1.17
N SER A 28 6.11 12.81 -1.17
CA SER A 28 5.90 11.73 -2.12
C SER A 28 4.48 11.22 -1.88
N ARG A 29 3.55 11.62 -2.74
CA ARG A 29 2.21 11.07 -2.73
C ARG A 29 2.36 9.61 -3.13
N GLU A 30 2.12 8.73 -2.18
CA GLU A 30 2.07 7.30 -2.46
C GLU A 30 1.02 7.07 -3.54
N GLU A 31 1.42 6.43 -4.64
CA GLU A 31 0.53 6.21 -5.78
C GLU A 31 -0.63 5.32 -5.35
N ALA A 32 -1.86 5.70 -5.75
CA ALA A 32 -3.04 4.95 -5.39
C ALA A 32 -3.06 3.62 -6.15
N VAL A 33 -3.15 2.51 -5.42
CA VAL A 33 -3.29 1.18 -6.00
C VAL A 33 -4.68 1.04 -6.61
N SER A 34 -4.73 0.63 -7.88
CA SER A 34 -5.97 0.41 -8.62
C SER A 34 -6.47 -1.02 -8.45
N PHE A 35 -7.77 -1.16 -8.11
CA PHE A 35 -8.37 -2.49 -8.09
C PHE A 35 -8.31 -3.15 -9.47
N SER A 36 -8.72 -2.44 -10.51
CA SER A 36 -8.81 -3.01 -11.87
C SER A 36 -7.46 -3.31 -12.51
N GLN A 37 -6.43 -2.49 -12.24
CA GLN A 37 -5.12 -2.60 -12.89
C GLN A 37 -4.11 -3.41 -12.10
N ASP A 38 -4.14 -3.31 -10.77
CA ASP A 38 -3.11 -3.89 -9.91
C ASP A 38 -3.63 -5.10 -9.13
N VAL A 39 -4.81 -5.00 -8.51
CA VAL A 39 -5.34 -6.02 -7.60
C VAL A 39 -6.02 -7.18 -8.36
N LYS A 40 -6.90 -6.85 -9.31
CA LYS A 40 -7.68 -7.87 -10.03
C LYS A 40 -6.79 -8.88 -10.78
N PRO A 41 -5.70 -8.49 -11.47
CA PRO A 41 -4.78 -9.44 -12.09
C PRO A 41 -4.10 -10.40 -11.10
N ILE A 42 -3.79 -9.91 -9.89
CA ILE A 42 -3.22 -10.77 -8.83
C ILE A 42 -4.24 -11.82 -8.38
N ILE A 43 -5.49 -11.40 -8.15
CA ILE A 43 -6.59 -12.28 -7.76
C ILE A 43 -6.88 -13.30 -8.85
N ASP A 44 -6.97 -12.89 -10.10
CA ASP A 44 -7.27 -13.78 -11.23
C ASP A 44 -6.24 -14.88 -11.38
N LYS A 45 -4.99 -14.53 -11.19
CA LYS A 45 -3.88 -15.46 -11.33
C LYS A 45 -3.78 -16.46 -10.17
N ASN A 46 -3.99 -16.01 -8.93
CA ASN A 46 -3.61 -16.79 -7.76
C ASN A 46 -4.81 -17.36 -6.97
N CYS A 47 -6.01 -16.81 -7.16
CA CYS A 47 -7.13 -17.08 -6.27
C CYS A 47 -8.38 -17.60 -6.98
N LEU A 48 -8.67 -17.04 -8.18
CA LEU A 48 -9.96 -17.22 -8.84
C LEU A 48 -10.24 -18.66 -9.25
N ALA A 49 -9.22 -19.50 -9.47
CA ALA A 49 -9.43 -20.91 -9.80
C ALA A 49 -10.25 -21.65 -8.74
N CYS A 50 -10.00 -21.31 -7.46
CA CYS A 50 -10.70 -21.93 -6.32
C CYS A 50 -11.84 -21.06 -5.75
N HIS A 51 -11.76 -19.73 -5.91
CA HIS A 51 -12.70 -18.78 -5.33
C HIS A 51 -13.68 -18.18 -6.36
N LYS A 52 -14.32 -19.05 -7.13
CA LYS A 52 -15.46 -18.78 -8.01
C LYS A 52 -16.46 -19.93 -7.93
N GLU A 53 -17.66 -19.72 -8.39
CA GLU A 53 -18.69 -20.78 -8.44
C GLU A 53 -18.15 -22.08 -9.05
N GLY A 54 -18.35 -23.21 -8.37
CA GLY A 54 -17.81 -24.51 -8.72
C GLY A 54 -16.35 -24.75 -8.32
N GLY A 55 -15.67 -23.78 -7.71
CA GLY A 55 -14.33 -23.96 -7.15
C GLY A 55 -14.36 -24.41 -5.69
N GLU A 56 -13.39 -25.22 -5.27
CA GLU A 56 -13.34 -25.82 -3.92
C GLU A 56 -13.37 -24.77 -2.80
N GLY A 57 -12.67 -23.65 -2.97
CA GLY A 57 -12.64 -22.55 -1.99
C GLY A 57 -14.00 -21.83 -1.88
N PHE A 58 -14.71 -21.70 -3.00
CA PHE A 58 -16.09 -21.18 -2.99
C PHE A 58 -17.06 -22.15 -2.30
N GLU A 59 -17.03 -23.42 -2.64
CA GLU A 59 -17.91 -24.43 -2.04
C GLU A 59 -17.71 -24.54 -0.52
N ALA A 60 -16.46 -24.44 -0.06
CA ALA A 60 -16.13 -24.49 1.35
C ALA A 60 -16.61 -23.27 2.13
N SER A 61 -16.46 -22.06 1.57
CA SER A 61 -16.60 -20.80 2.30
C SER A 61 -17.68 -19.85 1.78
N GLY A 62 -18.18 -20.07 0.56
CA GLY A 62 -19.03 -19.12 -0.15
C GLY A 62 -18.27 -17.86 -0.63
N PHE A 63 -16.94 -17.87 -0.57
CA PHE A 63 -16.12 -16.72 -0.95
C PHE A 63 -15.86 -16.69 -2.45
N SER A 64 -16.52 -15.78 -3.15
CA SER A 64 -16.27 -15.47 -4.54
C SER A 64 -15.30 -14.30 -4.66
N MET A 65 -14.33 -14.40 -5.56
CA MET A 65 -13.41 -13.32 -5.90
C MET A 65 -13.58 -12.88 -7.38
N LEU A 66 -14.74 -13.19 -7.97
CA LEU A 66 -15.00 -12.92 -9.38
C LEU A 66 -15.10 -11.43 -9.66
N THR A 67 -15.80 -10.71 -8.82
CA THR A 67 -16.00 -9.26 -8.90
C THR A 67 -15.52 -8.55 -7.64
N TYR A 68 -15.39 -7.23 -7.72
CA TYR A 68 -15.10 -6.41 -6.54
C TYR A 68 -16.17 -6.58 -5.45
N ASP A 69 -17.44 -6.55 -5.83
CA ASP A 69 -18.55 -6.66 -4.88
C ASP A 69 -18.56 -8.03 -4.19
N ASP A 70 -18.28 -9.10 -4.92
CA ASP A 70 -18.15 -10.44 -4.34
C ASP A 70 -16.98 -10.50 -3.35
N LEU A 71 -15.82 -9.94 -3.72
CA LEU A 71 -14.64 -9.88 -2.87
C LEU A 71 -14.93 -9.16 -1.55
N MET A 72 -15.59 -8.00 -1.63
CA MET A 72 -15.91 -7.19 -0.46
C MET A 72 -17.05 -7.77 0.38
N LYS A 73 -17.94 -8.56 -0.20
CA LYS A 73 -18.98 -9.30 0.51
C LYS A 73 -18.39 -10.33 1.47
N GLY A 74 -17.26 -10.94 1.09
CA GLY A 74 -16.58 -11.95 1.89
C GLY A 74 -17.20 -13.33 1.86
N THR A 75 -17.02 -14.07 2.95
CA THR A 75 -17.48 -15.47 3.12
C THR A 75 -18.85 -15.52 3.79
N LYS A 76 -19.45 -16.74 3.86
CA LYS A 76 -20.62 -17.00 4.71
C LYS A 76 -20.37 -16.79 6.21
N PHE A 77 -19.12 -16.62 6.61
CA PHE A 77 -18.71 -16.39 8.01
C PHE A 77 -18.40 -14.92 8.30
N GLY A 78 -18.32 -14.08 7.28
CA GLY A 78 -18.04 -12.66 7.41
C GLY A 78 -17.04 -12.12 6.38
N PRO A 79 -16.70 -10.82 6.50
CA PRO A 79 -15.80 -10.15 5.57
C PRO A 79 -14.38 -10.70 5.66
N MET A 80 -13.71 -10.75 4.52
CA MET A 80 -12.31 -11.14 4.40
C MET A 80 -11.38 -9.94 4.29
N ILE A 81 -11.93 -8.76 3.99
CA ILE A 81 -11.23 -7.50 3.85
C ILE A 81 -11.87 -6.48 4.79
N ILE A 82 -11.03 -5.78 5.55
CA ILE A 82 -11.38 -4.63 6.36
C ILE A 82 -10.72 -3.42 5.73
N SER A 83 -11.51 -2.59 5.07
CA SER A 83 -10.99 -1.39 4.39
C SER A 83 -10.21 -0.49 5.37
N GLY A 84 -8.95 -0.18 5.04
CA GLY A 84 -8.05 0.61 5.87
C GLY A 84 -7.27 -0.20 6.91
N ASP A 85 -7.45 -1.54 6.96
CA ASP A 85 -6.74 -2.40 7.90
C ASP A 85 -6.29 -3.71 7.22
N SER A 86 -5.15 -3.68 6.57
CA SER A 86 -4.57 -4.88 5.96
C SER A 86 -4.12 -5.90 7.00
N ALA A 87 -3.66 -5.43 8.16
CA ALA A 87 -3.17 -6.31 9.21
C ALA A 87 -4.28 -7.17 9.82
N GLY A 88 -5.49 -6.62 9.94
CA GLY A 88 -6.69 -7.31 10.43
C GLY A 88 -7.50 -8.02 9.33
N SER A 89 -7.20 -7.80 8.06
CA SER A 89 -7.90 -8.43 6.95
C SER A 89 -7.54 -9.90 6.81
N ASN A 90 -8.52 -10.80 6.99
CA ASN A 90 -8.28 -12.25 6.96
C ASN A 90 -7.66 -12.72 5.64
N MET A 91 -8.01 -12.13 4.51
CA MET A 91 -7.39 -12.45 3.23
C MET A 91 -5.87 -12.29 3.28
N ILE A 92 -5.38 -11.20 3.86
CA ILE A 92 -3.95 -10.94 4.02
C ILE A 92 -3.33 -11.89 5.06
N VAL A 93 -4.01 -12.07 6.20
CA VAL A 93 -3.56 -12.98 7.28
C VAL A 93 -3.28 -14.38 6.76
N LEU A 94 -4.19 -14.92 5.93
CA LEU A 94 -4.08 -16.27 5.37
C LEU A 94 -2.94 -16.39 4.35
N MET A 95 -2.76 -15.40 3.49
CA MET A 95 -1.67 -15.39 2.50
C MET A 95 -0.28 -15.22 3.13
N GLU A 96 -0.19 -14.52 4.26
CA GLU A 96 1.05 -14.34 5.01
C GLU A 96 1.38 -15.51 5.94
N GLY A 97 0.51 -16.52 6.01
CA GLY A 97 0.69 -17.66 6.91
C GLY A 97 0.61 -17.30 8.40
N ARG A 98 -0.09 -16.22 8.75
CA ARG A 98 -0.30 -15.77 10.14
C ARG A 98 -1.45 -16.49 10.86
N ALA A 99 -2.10 -17.43 10.19
CA ALA A 99 -3.12 -18.30 10.74
C ALA A 99 -2.62 -19.75 10.85
N ASP A 100 -3.49 -20.66 11.29
CA ASP A 100 -3.18 -22.07 11.30
C ASP A 100 -2.82 -22.58 9.89
N PRO A 101 -1.76 -23.38 9.72
CA PRO A 101 -1.33 -23.89 8.41
C PRO A 101 -2.44 -24.61 7.63
N SER A 102 -3.41 -25.23 8.33
CA SER A 102 -4.52 -25.94 7.69
C SER A 102 -5.50 -25.04 6.94
N ILE A 103 -5.46 -23.73 7.17
CA ILE A 103 -6.30 -22.74 6.51
C ILE A 103 -5.50 -21.68 5.74
N SER A 104 -4.16 -21.84 5.66
CA SER A 104 -3.30 -20.92 4.88
C SER A 104 -3.68 -20.92 3.40
N MET A 105 -3.52 -19.79 2.74
CA MET A 105 -3.78 -19.63 1.30
C MET A 105 -2.50 -19.24 0.56
N PRO A 106 -2.28 -19.78 -0.64
CA PRO A 106 -3.08 -20.81 -1.33
C PRO A 106 -3.02 -22.17 -0.62
N HIS A 107 -4.08 -22.99 -0.79
CA HIS A 107 -4.14 -24.33 -0.23
C HIS A 107 -3.38 -25.38 -1.05
N GLY A 108 -3.01 -26.47 -0.37
CA GLY A 108 -2.46 -27.68 -1.00
C GLY A 108 -1.04 -27.46 -1.55
N SER A 109 -0.78 -27.94 -2.78
CA SER A 109 0.52 -27.88 -3.43
C SER A 109 0.73 -26.64 -4.30
N MET A 110 -0.12 -25.63 -4.17
CA MET A 110 0.03 -24.39 -4.94
C MET A 110 1.21 -23.57 -4.42
N ASP A 111 1.90 -22.90 -5.35
CA ASP A 111 2.97 -21.98 -4.99
C ASP A 111 2.43 -20.81 -4.15
N PRO A 112 3.18 -20.35 -3.14
CA PRO A 112 2.80 -19.16 -2.38
C PRO A 112 2.64 -17.93 -3.29
N VAL A 113 1.72 -17.05 -2.92
CA VAL A 113 1.60 -15.74 -3.58
C VAL A 113 2.90 -14.97 -3.39
N ARG A 114 3.38 -14.32 -4.45
CA ARG A 114 4.63 -13.55 -4.40
C ARG A 114 4.52 -12.43 -3.35
N LYS A 115 5.59 -12.22 -2.60
CA LYS A 115 5.63 -11.15 -1.56
C LYS A 115 5.25 -9.77 -2.12
N ALA A 116 5.70 -9.44 -3.33
CA ALA A 116 5.35 -8.18 -3.97
C ALA A 116 3.84 -8.07 -4.27
N ASP A 117 3.19 -9.18 -4.64
CA ASP A 117 1.75 -9.21 -4.88
C ASP A 117 0.97 -9.04 -3.55
N ILE A 118 1.43 -9.68 -2.48
CA ILE A 118 0.84 -9.50 -1.14
C ILE A 118 0.99 -8.05 -0.68
N GLU A 119 2.13 -7.42 -0.91
CA GLU A 119 2.37 -6.02 -0.56
C GLU A 119 1.44 -5.07 -1.34
N THR A 120 1.23 -5.31 -2.63
CA THR A 120 0.26 -4.57 -3.44
C THR A 120 -1.16 -4.70 -2.86
N LEU A 121 -1.57 -5.91 -2.49
CA LEU A 121 -2.87 -6.16 -1.87
C LEU A 121 -3.00 -5.47 -0.50
N ARG A 122 -1.95 -5.48 0.32
CA ARG A 122 -1.92 -4.77 1.60
C ARG A 122 -2.12 -3.28 1.40
N LEU A 123 -1.33 -2.69 0.50
CA LEU A 123 -1.37 -1.26 0.21
C LEU A 123 -2.75 -0.84 -0.30
N TRP A 124 -3.35 -1.63 -1.19
CA TRP A 124 -4.72 -1.40 -1.65
C TRP A 124 -5.73 -1.42 -0.49
N VAL A 125 -5.62 -2.40 0.41
CA VAL A 125 -6.50 -2.49 1.58
C VAL A 125 -6.30 -1.28 2.50
N ASP A 126 -5.04 -0.91 2.82
CA ASP A 126 -4.71 0.22 3.69
C ASP A 126 -5.15 1.57 3.09
N GLN A 127 -5.16 1.69 1.76
CA GLN A 127 -5.72 2.84 1.03
C GLN A 127 -7.26 2.84 0.96
N GLY A 128 -7.92 1.90 1.61
CA GLY A 128 -9.37 1.83 1.74
C GLY A 128 -10.06 0.84 0.81
N ALA A 129 -9.32 -0.09 0.19
CA ALA A 129 -9.83 -1.15 -0.67
C ALA A 129 -10.82 -0.64 -1.74
N LYS A 130 -10.47 0.40 -2.48
CA LYS A 130 -11.36 1.10 -3.41
C LYS A 130 -11.58 0.31 -4.70
N ASN A 131 -12.78 0.45 -5.28
CA ASN A 131 -13.10 -0.03 -6.61
C ASN A 131 -12.74 1.05 -7.64
N ASN A 132 -11.53 1.04 -8.17
CA ASN A 132 -10.99 2.07 -9.07
C ASN A 132 -10.19 1.48 -10.25
#